data_3e2c721beae9aa76e9454359a68c4abe
#
_entry.id   3e2c721beae9aa76e9454359a68c4abe
#
_cell.length_a   1.000
_cell.length_b   1.000
_cell.length_c   1.000
_cell.angle_alpha   90.00
_cell.angle_beta   90.00
_cell.angle_gamma   90.00
#
_symmetry.space_group_name_H-M   'P 1'
#
loop_
_entity.id
_entity.type
_entity.pdbx_description
1 polymer ?
#
loop_
_entity_poly.entity_id
_entity_poly.type
_entity_poly.pdbx_seq_one_letter_code
_entity_poly.pdbx_strand_id
1 'polypeptide(L)'
;MSLTRRTVVASGIAATGVVTLAACAAEAEPEPVETTPPSATVDEAPAELAGEVLLGTTEEVMVGSGTKFMVDESLTILVTQPKEGVFRAFSAKCTHAGCIVTGIRDDEIACGCHGARFNPDSGEPVAGPAKSPLGKIQLEVRGSDLYALL
;
A
#
# COMPACT_ATOMS: atom_id res chain seq x y z
N MET A 1 25.30 -14.11 -39.00
CA MET A 1 26.62 -14.63 -38.61
C MET A 1 26.77 -14.30 -37.12
N SER A 2 26.89 -15.13 -36.17
CA SER A 2 27.36 -16.47 -35.97
C SER A 2 26.69 -17.06 -34.70
N LEU A 3 26.22 -18.27 -34.83
CA LEU A 3 25.75 -19.15 -33.77
C LEU A 3 26.92 -19.60 -32.89
N THR A 4 26.73 -19.72 -31.58
CA THR A 4 27.47 -20.74 -30.84
C THR A 4 26.59 -21.35 -29.75
N ARG A 5 26.14 -22.55 -30.03
CA ARG A 5 25.63 -23.54 -29.09
C ARG A 5 26.78 -24.07 -28.24
N ARG A 6 26.60 -24.32 -26.97
CA ARG A 6 27.30 -25.36 -26.23
C ARG A 6 26.38 -26.05 -25.20
N THR A 7 26.08 -27.25 -25.56
CA THR A 7 25.54 -28.36 -24.79
C THR A 7 26.69 -29.09 -24.08
N VAL A 8 26.55 -29.48 -22.84
CA VAL A 8 27.25 -30.63 -22.19
C VAL A 8 26.35 -31.03 -20.98
N VAL A 9 25.62 -32.12 -21.02
CA VAL A 9 25.87 -33.56 -20.81
C VAL A 9 26.33 -33.87 -19.37
N ALA A 10 25.40 -34.40 -18.57
CA ALA A 10 25.21 -35.75 -18.04
C ALA A 10 26.16 -36.23 -16.92
N SER A 11 25.57 -37.00 -16.06
CA SER A 11 25.96 -38.13 -15.20
C SER A 11 25.75 -37.79 -13.75
N GLY A 12 24.86 -38.37 -12.96
CA GLY A 12 24.56 -39.81 -12.79
C GLY A 12 25.35 -40.34 -11.62
N ILE A 13 24.72 -40.74 -10.51
CA ILE A 13 25.07 -41.92 -9.72
C ILE A 13 24.02 -42.07 -8.59
N ALA A 14 23.46 -43.27 -8.56
CA ALA A 14 22.58 -43.83 -7.54
C ALA A 14 23.38 -44.29 -6.31
N ALA A 15 22.80 -44.23 -5.13
CA ALA A 15 23.17 -45.09 -4.03
C ALA A 15 21.95 -45.33 -3.14
N THR A 16 21.54 -46.56 -3.14
CA THR A 16 20.59 -47.25 -2.29
C THR A 16 21.06 -47.30 -0.83
N GLY A 17 20.16 -47.09 0.10
CA GLY A 17 20.36 -47.34 1.52
C GLY A 17 19.03 -47.56 2.20
N VAL A 18 18.63 -48.83 2.29
CA VAL A 18 17.51 -49.35 3.09
C VAL A 18 18.00 -49.54 4.53
N VAL A 19 17.33 -48.96 5.50
CA VAL A 19 17.31 -49.47 6.87
C VAL A 19 15.92 -49.31 7.45
N THR A 20 15.37 -50.43 7.79
CA THR A 20 14.13 -50.72 8.49
C THR A 20 14.26 -50.58 10.01
N LEU A 21 13.12 -50.58 10.66
CA LEU A 21 12.70 -50.90 12.04
C LEU A 21 12.30 -49.66 12.84
N ALA A 22 11.15 -49.65 13.31
CA ALA A 22 10.16 -50.37 14.01
C ALA A 22 9.51 -49.51 15.10
N ALA A 23 8.23 -49.44 15.00
CA ALA A 23 7.22 -49.54 16.07
C ALA A 23 7.42 -48.75 17.37
N CYS A 24 6.46 -47.88 17.65
CA CYS A 24 5.57 -48.05 18.80
C CYS A 24 4.35 -47.13 18.66
N ALA A 25 3.22 -47.77 18.80
CA ALA A 25 1.89 -47.21 18.84
C ALA A 25 1.67 -46.35 20.09
N ALA A 26 0.97 -45.28 19.93
CA ALA A 26 0.02 -44.74 20.89
C ALA A 26 -1.05 -43.99 20.15
N GLU A 27 -2.17 -44.64 19.93
CA GLU A 27 -3.45 -44.02 19.59
C GLU A 27 -3.85 -43.09 20.73
N ALA A 28 -4.02 -41.85 20.40
CA ALA A 28 -4.86 -40.95 21.17
C ALA A 28 -5.79 -40.27 20.15
N GLU A 29 -7.04 -40.75 20.10
CA GLU A 29 -8.14 -40.08 19.46
C GLU A 29 -8.27 -38.68 20.06
N PRO A 30 -8.29 -37.62 19.26
CA PRO A 30 -8.85 -36.35 19.69
C PRO A 30 -10.36 -36.40 19.45
N GLU A 31 -11.09 -36.25 20.52
CA GLU A 31 -12.53 -36.02 20.52
C GLU A 31 -12.89 -34.83 19.62
N PRO A 32 -14.06 -34.83 18.92
CA PRO A 32 -14.49 -33.73 18.10
C PRO A 32 -14.87 -32.54 19.00
N VAL A 33 -14.02 -31.54 18.99
CA VAL A 33 -14.37 -30.24 19.54
C VAL A 33 -15.40 -29.63 18.60
N GLU A 34 -16.65 -29.64 19.00
CA GLU A 34 -17.71 -28.80 18.44
C GLU A 34 -17.28 -27.34 18.57
N THR A 35 -16.67 -26.81 17.53
CA THR A 35 -16.53 -25.36 17.37
C THR A 35 -17.84 -24.80 16.82
N THR A 36 -18.71 -24.41 17.73
CA THR A 36 -19.76 -23.45 17.43
C THR A 36 -19.12 -22.20 16.85
N PRO A 37 -19.52 -21.74 15.65
CA PRO A 37 -19.04 -20.46 15.14
C PRO A 37 -19.66 -19.36 16.05
N PRO A 38 -18.87 -18.40 16.53
CA PRO A 38 -19.43 -17.22 17.16
C PRO A 38 -20.16 -16.43 16.07
N SER A 39 -21.47 -16.41 16.19
CA SER A 39 -22.31 -15.43 15.51
C SER A 39 -21.99 -14.08 16.13
N ALA A 40 -21.05 -13.38 15.56
CA ALA A 40 -20.79 -11.98 15.88
C ALA A 40 -21.26 -11.15 14.70
N THR A 41 -22.53 -10.84 14.69
CA THR A 41 -23.03 -9.61 14.11
C THR A 41 -22.63 -8.50 15.07
N VAL A 42 -21.52 -7.89 14.83
CA VAL A 42 -21.21 -6.56 15.34
C VAL A 42 -20.93 -5.69 14.13
N ASP A 43 -21.95 -4.94 13.82
CA ASP A 43 -21.87 -3.69 13.09
C ASP A 43 -21.19 -2.71 14.06
N GLU A 44 -19.90 -2.93 14.29
CA GLU A 44 -19.08 -2.03 15.09
C GLU A 44 -18.46 -1.05 14.10
N ALA A 45 -19.10 0.12 14.02
CA ALA A 45 -18.48 1.28 13.43
C ALA A 45 -17.05 1.41 14.00
N PRO A 46 -16.01 1.57 13.17
CA PRO A 46 -14.65 1.66 13.67
C PRO A 46 -14.57 2.78 14.70
N ALA A 47 -14.17 2.45 15.92
CA ALA A 47 -13.88 3.44 16.94
C ALA A 47 -12.79 4.36 16.39
N GLU A 48 -13.11 5.62 16.12
CA GLU A 48 -12.15 6.66 15.79
C GLU A 48 -11.16 6.77 16.95
N LEU A 49 -9.95 6.29 16.71
CA LEU A 49 -8.84 6.55 17.63
C LEU A 49 -8.51 8.04 17.53
N ALA A 50 -8.28 8.70 18.66
CA ALA A 50 -7.92 10.12 18.68
C ALA A 50 -6.67 10.35 17.79
N GLY A 51 -6.83 11.17 16.74
CA GLY A 51 -5.80 11.41 15.74
C GLY A 51 -5.96 10.60 14.44
N GLU A 52 -7.06 9.87 14.27
CA GLU A 52 -7.38 9.14 13.05
C GLU A 52 -8.60 9.76 12.37
N VAL A 53 -8.53 9.92 11.05
CA VAL A 53 -9.61 10.48 10.25
C VAL A 53 -9.90 9.60 9.05
N LEU A 54 -11.15 9.17 8.89
CA LEU A 54 -11.62 8.52 7.67
C LEU A 54 -11.65 9.55 6.53
N LEU A 55 -10.89 9.29 5.48
CA LEU A 55 -10.84 10.16 4.30
C LEU A 55 -11.91 9.79 3.26
N GLY A 56 -12.03 8.51 2.96
CA GLY A 56 -12.90 7.96 1.93
C GLY A 56 -12.50 6.53 1.59
N THR A 57 -12.75 6.11 0.36
CA THR A 57 -12.50 4.73 -0.07
C THR A 57 -11.38 4.63 -1.11
N THR A 58 -10.80 3.43 -1.22
CA THR A 58 -9.78 3.12 -2.24
C THR A 58 -10.29 3.29 -3.66
N GLU A 59 -11.59 3.09 -3.89
CA GLU A 59 -12.23 3.24 -5.20
C GLU A 59 -12.26 4.68 -5.69
N GLU A 60 -12.21 5.66 -4.77
CA GLU A 60 -12.20 7.08 -5.11
C GLU A 60 -10.82 7.55 -5.62
N VAL A 61 -9.77 6.71 -5.48
CA VAL A 61 -8.42 7.05 -5.89
C VAL A 61 -7.95 6.09 -6.98
N MET A 62 -8.16 6.45 -8.23
CA MET A 62 -7.76 5.62 -9.38
C MET A 62 -6.24 5.49 -9.52
N VAL A 63 -5.78 4.38 -10.09
CA VAL A 63 -4.35 4.15 -10.39
C VAL A 63 -3.80 5.26 -11.31
N GLY A 64 -2.62 5.78 -11.00
CA GLY A 64 -2.00 6.90 -11.72
C GLY A 64 -2.66 8.25 -11.42
N SER A 65 -3.60 8.30 -10.46
CA SER A 65 -4.34 9.51 -10.11
C SER A 65 -4.14 9.91 -8.65
N GLY A 66 -4.83 10.98 -8.24
CA GLY A 66 -4.85 11.45 -6.86
C GLY A 66 -6.13 12.21 -6.56
N THR A 67 -6.70 11.94 -5.40
CA THR A 67 -7.93 12.54 -4.90
C THR A 67 -7.63 13.40 -3.66
N LYS A 68 -8.25 14.55 -3.59
CA LYS A 68 -8.12 15.47 -2.44
C LYS A 68 -9.28 15.28 -1.48
N PHE A 69 -8.95 15.06 -0.22
CA PHE A 69 -9.90 14.96 0.88
C PHE A 69 -9.70 16.17 1.81
N MET A 70 -10.76 16.90 2.05
CA MET A 70 -10.75 18.04 2.98
C MET A 70 -11.09 17.50 4.37
N VAL A 71 -10.13 17.56 5.29
CA VAL A 71 -10.33 17.14 6.68
C VAL A 71 -10.95 18.28 7.49
N ASP A 72 -10.40 19.47 7.35
CA ASP A 72 -10.91 20.69 7.96
C ASP A 72 -10.56 21.93 7.10
N GLU A 73 -10.85 23.13 7.60
CA GLU A 73 -10.58 24.38 6.88
C GLU A 73 -9.08 24.65 6.62
N SER A 74 -8.20 24.01 7.40
CA SER A 74 -6.74 24.21 7.34
C SER A 74 -6.00 23.05 6.69
N LEU A 75 -6.60 21.86 6.68
CA LEU A 75 -5.98 20.61 6.23
C LEU A 75 -6.75 19.95 5.08
N THR A 76 -6.13 19.96 3.92
CA THR A 76 -6.51 19.13 2.78
C THR A 76 -5.42 18.10 2.53
N ILE A 77 -5.80 16.86 2.42
CA ILE A 77 -4.92 15.71 2.15
C ILE A 77 -5.08 15.30 0.70
N LEU A 78 -3.98 15.14 -0.02
CA LEU A 78 -3.93 14.50 -1.33
C LEU A 78 -3.54 13.05 -1.13
N VAL A 79 -4.43 12.13 -1.48
CA VAL A 79 -4.12 10.70 -1.58
C VAL A 79 -3.84 10.38 -3.04
N THR A 80 -2.71 9.74 -3.31
CA THR A 80 -2.31 9.28 -4.65
C THR A 80 -2.26 7.77 -4.69
N GLN A 81 -2.48 7.20 -5.87
CA GLN A 81 -2.27 5.77 -6.14
C GLN A 81 -1.29 5.62 -7.31
N PRO A 82 0.04 5.76 -7.08
CA PRO A 82 1.03 5.69 -8.16
C PRO A 82 1.10 4.33 -8.85
N LYS A 83 0.71 3.27 -8.14
CA LYS A 83 0.59 1.89 -8.64
C LYS A 83 -0.62 1.24 -8.01
N GLU A 84 -1.18 0.24 -8.66
CA GLU A 84 -2.31 -0.52 -8.15
C GLU A 84 -2.06 -1.02 -6.71
N GLY A 85 -2.99 -0.71 -5.81
CA GLY A 85 -2.93 -1.08 -4.39
C GLY A 85 -1.89 -0.30 -3.56
N VAL A 86 -1.16 0.65 -4.15
CA VAL A 86 -0.14 1.45 -3.46
C VAL A 86 -0.65 2.87 -3.26
N PHE A 87 -1.08 3.18 -2.05
CA PHE A 87 -1.58 4.49 -1.69
C PHE A 87 -0.54 5.32 -0.93
N ARG A 88 -0.51 6.62 -1.19
CA ARG A 88 0.33 7.60 -0.50
C ARG A 88 -0.51 8.80 -0.13
N ALA A 89 -0.26 9.38 1.03
CA ALA A 89 -0.94 10.59 1.47
C ALA A 89 0.04 11.72 1.74
N PHE A 90 -0.33 12.90 1.30
CA PHE A 90 0.45 14.12 1.44
C PHE A 90 -0.44 15.28 1.84
N SER A 91 0.11 16.22 2.59
CA SER A 91 -0.51 17.53 2.70
C SER A 91 -0.65 18.13 1.29
N ALA A 92 -1.86 18.54 0.92
CA ALA A 92 -2.10 19.17 -0.38
C ALA A 92 -1.53 20.58 -0.45
N LYS A 93 -0.93 21.09 0.63
CA LYS A 93 -0.34 22.44 0.70
C LYS A 93 1.04 22.45 0.03
N CYS A 94 1.15 23.16 -1.10
CA CYS A 94 2.40 23.31 -1.85
C CYS A 94 3.48 23.98 -1.01
N THR A 95 4.66 23.39 -0.97
CA THR A 95 5.79 23.87 -0.15
C THR A 95 6.48 25.12 -0.71
N HIS A 96 6.12 25.58 -1.92
CA HIS A 96 6.61 26.86 -2.46
C HIS A 96 5.95 28.07 -1.79
N ALA A 97 4.61 28.15 -1.81
CA ALA A 97 3.86 29.32 -1.37
C ALA A 97 2.51 28.99 -0.74
N GLY A 98 2.29 27.73 -0.32
CA GLY A 98 1.11 27.33 0.42
C GLY A 98 -0.17 27.13 -0.39
N CYS A 99 -0.13 27.25 -1.73
CA CYS A 99 -1.28 26.93 -2.58
C CYS A 99 -1.68 25.45 -2.42
N ILE A 100 -2.97 25.16 -2.55
CA ILE A 100 -3.41 23.78 -2.65
C ILE A 100 -3.04 23.25 -4.04
N VAL A 101 -2.34 22.10 -4.09
CA VAL A 101 -1.96 21.45 -5.35
C VAL A 101 -3.19 21.11 -6.18
N THR A 102 -3.05 21.14 -7.50
CA THR A 102 -4.17 20.90 -8.42
C THR A 102 -4.60 19.42 -8.41
N GLY A 103 -3.64 18.48 -8.29
CA GLY A 103 -3.81 17.05 -8.40
C GLY A 103 -2.73 16.45 -9.29
N ILE A 104 -2.98 15.25 -9.85
CA ILE A 104 -2.05 14.60 -10.78
C ILE A 104 -2.24 15.17 -12.19
N ARG A 105 -1.13 15.51 -12.84
CA ARG A 105 -1.03 15.88 -14.25
C ARG A 105 0.31 15.39 -14.80
N ASP A 106 0.28 14.72 -15.94
CA ASP A 106 1.49 14.17 -16.58
C ASP A 106 2.31 13.29 -15.62
N ASP A 107 1.61 12.42 -14.88
CA ASP A 107 2.16 11.51 -13.86
C ASP A 107 2.87 12.20 -12.67
N GLU A 108 2.64 13.50 -12.47
CA GLU A 108 3.22 14.27 -11.37
C GLU A 108 2.13 15.02 -10.58
N ILE A 109 2.36 15.25 -9.29
CA ILE A 109 1.52 16.16 -8.50
C ILE A 109 1.83 17.59 -8.98
N ALA A 110 0.83 18.27 -9.52
CA ALA A 110 0.98 19.61 -10.06
C ALA A 110 0.42 20.68 -9.12
N CYS A 111 1.13 21.80 -8.99
CA CYS A 111 0.64 23.02 -8.37
C CYS A 111 0.40 24.09 -9.45
N GLY A 112 -0.87 24.45 -9.66
CA GLY A 112 -1.25 25.42 -10.71
C GLY A 112 -0.85 26.86 -10.45
N CYS A 113 -0.45 27.23 -9.21
CA CYS A 113 -0.09 28.61 -8.89
C CYS A 113 1.21 29.05 -9.57
N HIS A 114 2.28 28.26 -9.43
CA HIS A 114 3.61 28.64 -9.90
C HIS A 114 4.34 27.48 -10.60
N GLY A 115 3.63 26.42 -10.98
CA GLY A 115 4.18 25.31 -11.76
C GLY A 115 5.09 24.36 -10.99
N ALA A 116 5.02 24.33 -9.65
CA ALA A 116 5.73 23.32 -8.88
C ALA A 116 5.18 21.93 -9.20
N ARG A 117 6.07 20.96 -9.32
CA ARG A 117 5.77 19.55 -9.60
C ARG A 117 6.43 18.66 -8.56
N PHE A 118 5.72 17.59 -8.15
CA PHE A 118 6.19 16.65 -7.14
C PHE A 118 5.93 15.21 -7.58
N ASN A 119 6.79 14.32 -7.14
CA ASN A 119 6.64 12.89 -7.38
C ASN A 119 5.45 12.33 -6.58
N PRO A 120 4.52 11.58 -7.19
CA PRO A 120 3.32 11.09 -6.50
C PRO A 120 3.56 9.93 -5.52
N ASP A 121 4.71 9.29 -5.55
CA ASP A 121 5.08 8.21 -4.62
C ASP A 121 5.89 8.72 -3.43
N SER A 122 6.79 9.68 -3.66
CA SER A 122 7.69 10.18 -2.62
C SER A 122 7.32 11.57 -2.06
N GLY A 123 6.56 12.37 -2.81
CA GLY A 123 6.29 13.77 -2.48
C GLY A 123 7.45 14.72 -2.78
N GLU A 124 8.59 14.22 -3.28
CA GLU A 124 9.77 15.03 -3.60
C GLU A 124 9.51 15.99 -4.76
N PRO A 125 10.06 17.22 -4.72
CA PRO A 125 9.94 18.15 -5.83
C PRO A 125 10.75 17.65 -7.02
N VAL A 126 10.11 17.62 -8.21
CA VAL A 126 10.74 17.20 -9.46
C VAL A 126 10.92 18.35 -10.43
N ALA A 127 10.11 19.39 -10.32
CA ALA A 127 10.23 20.61 -11.14
C ALA A 127 9.60 21.82 -10.46
N GLY A 128 9.96 22.99 -10.98
CA GLY A 128 9.40 24.29 -10.53
C GLY A 128 10.08 24.85 -9.30
N PRO A 129 9.45 25.83 -8.63
CA PRO A 129 10.10 26.62 -7.61
C PRO A 129 10.15 26.00 -6.22
N ALA A 130 9.41 24.91 -5.96
CA ALA A 130 9.44 24.21 -4.67
C ALA A 130 10.82 23.58 -4.43
N LYS A 131 11.31 23.68 -3.20
CA LYS A 131 12.64 23.15 -2.79
C LYS A 131 12.53 22.02 -1.77
N SER A 132 11.35 21.83 -1.19
CA SER A 132 11.11 20.85 -0.15
C SER A 132 9.98 19.91 -0.57
N PRO A 133 9.98 18.65 -0.11
CA PRO A 133 8.90 17.71 -0.40
C PRO A 133 7.57 18.17 0.21
N LEU A 134 6.49 17.62 -0.30
CA LEU A 134 5.19 17.72 0.35
C LEU A 134 5.24 16.98 1.70
N GLY A 135 4.55 17.51 2.70
CA GLY A 135 4.42 16.86 4.00
C GLY A 135 3.74 15.50 3.84
N LYS A 136 4.42 14.43 4.23
CA LYS A 136 3.85 13.07 4.24
C LYS A 136 2.88 12.92 5.39
N ILE A 137 1.77 12.25 5.13
CA ILE A 137 0.78 11.88 6.12
C ILE A 137 0.74 10.36 6.18
N GLN A 138 0.72 9.82 7.38
CA GLN A 138 0.61 8.39 7.56
C GLN A 138 -0.80 7.95 7.14
N LEU A 139 -0.88 6.97 6.25
CA LEU A 139 -2.12 6.44 5.71
C LEU A 139 -2.24 4.97 6.06
N GLU A 140 -3.40 4.57 6.53
CA GLU A 140 -3.77 3.19 6.76
C GLU A 140 -4.94 2.81 5.86
N VAL A 141 -4.87 1.62 5.26
CA VAL A 141 -5.93 1.07 4.42
C VAL A 141 -6.55 -0.11 5.18
N ARG A 142 -7.84 -0.01 5.49
CA ARG A 142 -8.62 -1.06 6.17
C ARG A 142 -9.77 -1.50 5.28
N GLY A 143 -9.63 -2.68 4.70
CA GLY A 143 -10.57 -3.13 3.67
C GLY A 143 -10.56 -2.17 2.47
N SER A 144 -11.67 -1.48 2.24
CA SER A 144 -11.80 -0.43 1.22
C SER A 144 -11.57 0.99 1.73
N ASP A 145 -11.41 1.18 3.03
CA ASP A 145 -11.38 2.50 3.64
C ASP A 145 -9.96 3.04 3.82
N LEU A 146 -9.82 4.35 3.65
CA LEU A 146 -8.57 5.10 3.76
C LEU A 146 -8.60 5.97 5.02
N TYR A 147 -7.70 5.74 5.97
CA TYR A 147 -7.57 6.49 7.21
C TYR A 147 -6.27 7.27 7.23
N ALA A 148 -6.34 8.57 7.52
CA ALA A 148 -5.18 9.39 7.83
C ALA A 148 -4.91 9.37 9.33
N LEU A 149 -3.66 9.17 9.72
CA LEU A 149 -3.18 9.28 11.09
C LEU A 149 -2.52 10.66 11.26
N LEU A 150 -3.10 11.54 12.11
CA LEU A 150 -2.74 12.94 12.26
C LEU A 150 -2.06 13.25 13.60
#